data_fd8990d3a2fa12df2a31359d2f24f548
#
_entry.id   fd8990d3a2fa12df2a31359d2f24f548
#
_cell.length_a   1.000
_cell.length_b   1.000
_cell.length_c   1.000
_cell.angle_alpha   90.00
_cell.angle_beta   90.00
_cell.angle_gamma   90.00
#
_symmetry.space_group_name_H-M   'P 1'
#
loop_
_entity.id
_entity.type
_entity.pdbx_description
1 polymer ?
#
loop_
_entity_poly.entity_id
_entity_poly.type
_entity_poly.pdbx_seq_one_letter_code
_entity_poly.pdbx_strand_id
1 'polypeptide(L)'
;MEKPVVHFGVIPRYNPMVMYRNYQPIMDYLSEHTPFRFELKLSRSYADAIRMLREGQTQVASLGDVTFAEAFREFGVIPLVKPLNNLGEAFYQSIIIVRQDSPIQTLEDLKGHTFAFGNIHSTSGNLIPRHYLFRRGISLFDLESFENLDTHDKVVKAVLKGKVAAGAVKDVVAYQYQFHGLRFLANIGPIPSVPIVVRHDTPPAVVEALRTALLAINRKSPEQIKEMRGWDPEFRNGFTEAQTSDYRIIFEMLDSIDEGCGARCH
;
A
#
# COMPACT_ATOMS: atom_id res chain seq x y z
N MET A 1 9.83 -14.10 32.20
CA MET A 1 8.40 -13.91 31.91
C MET A 1 8.23 -13.88 30.39
N GLU A 2 7.21 -14.54 29.88
CA GLU A 2 6.90 -14.51 28.44
C GLU A 2 6.38 -13.11 28.06
N LYS A 3 6.85 -12.57 26.93
CA LYS A 3 6.42 -11.25 26.47
C LYS A 3 4.94 -11.28 26.05
N PRO A 4 4.12 -10.27 26.42
CA PRO A 4 2.75 -10.17 25.94
C PRO A 4 2.70 -10.11 24.39
N VAL A 5 1.71 -10.78 23.79
CA VAL A 5 1.58 -10.88 22.34
C VAL A 5 0.80 -9.69 21.80
N VAL A 6 1.32 -9.11 20.71
CA VAL A 6 0.67 -8.07 19.91
C VAL A 6 0.53 -8.59 18.46
N HIS A 7 -0.68 -8.64 17.94
CA HIS A 7 -0.93 -9.07 16.57
C HIS A 7 -0.85 -7.90 15.59
N PHE A 8 -0.01 -8.06 14.57
CA PHE A 8 0.23 -7.06 13.52
C PHE A 8 -0.41 -7.53 12.21
N GLY A 9 -1.43 -6.80 11.75
CA GLY A 9 -2.14 -7.07 10.50
C GLY A 9 -1.50 -6.37 9.31
N VAL A 10 -1.71 -6.94 8.12
CA VAL A 10 -1.25 -6.35 6.85
C VAL A 10 -2.27 -6.57 5.76
N ILE A 11 -2.46 -5.57 4.88
CA ILE A 11 -3.22 -5.76 3.64
C ILE A 11 -2.40 -6.62 2.65
N PRO A 12 -3.05 -7.52 1.87
CA PRO A 12 -2.33 -8.43 0.97
C PRO A 12 -1.89 -7.72 -0.31
N ARG A 13 -0.67 -7.16 -0.32
CA ARG A 13 -0.05 -6.54 -1.51
C ARG A 13 0.51 -7.56 -2.47
N TYR A 14 0.94 -8.70 -1.95
CA TYR A 14 1.53 -9.84 -2.65
C TYR A 14 0.83 -11.13 -2.26
N ASN A 15 1.24 -12.24 -2.87
CA ASN A 15 0.81 -13.55 -2.39
C ASN A 15 1.27 -13.82 -0.93
N PRO A 16 0.59 -14.71 -0.18
CA PRO A 16 0.85 -14.91 1.26
C PRO A 16 2.30 -15.29 1.60
N MET A 17 2.97 -16.06 0.76
CA MET A 17 4.36 -16.47 1.00
C MET A 17 5.32 -15.28 0.94
N VAL A 18 5.15 -14.39 -0.03
CA VAL A 18 5.94 -13.16 -0.16
C VAL A 18 5.61 -12.21 0.98
N MET A 19 4.33 -12.08 1.36
CA MET A 19 3.93 -11.29 2.53
C MET A 19 4.64 -11.77 3.79
N TYR A 20 4.57 -13.07 4.09
CA TYR A 20 5.23 -13.63 5.26
C TYR A 20 6.74 -13.37 5.24
N ARG A 21 7.42 -13.68 4.14
CA ARG A 21 8.87 -13.47 3.98
C ARG A 21 9.29 -12.02 4.22
N ASN A 22 8.49 -11.07 3.76
CA ASN A 22 8.83 -9.65 3.80
C ASN A 22 8.49 -8.98 5.16
N TYR A 23 7.49 -9.50 5.87
CA TYR A 23 6.99 -8.88 7.10
C TYR A 23 7.42 -9.61 8.38
N GLN A 24 7.70 -10.93 8.33
CA GLN A 24 8.17 -11.65 9.51
C GLN A 24 9.44 -11.03 10.11
N PRO A 25 10.46 -10.63 9.33
CA PRO A 25 11.64 -9.98 9.88
C PRO A 25 11.35 -8.66 10.63
N ILE A 26 10.28 -7.95 10.24
CA ILE A 26 9.83 -6.75 10.96
C ILE A 26 9.25 -7.13 12.32
N MET A 27 8.48 -8.23 12.40
CA MET A 27 7.95 -8.76 13.66
C MET A 27 9.06 -9.22 14.59
N ASP A 28 10.09 -9.86 14.04
CA ASP A 28 11.26 -10.30 14.78
C ASP A 28 12.00 -9.09 15.39
N TYR A 29 12.27 -8.06 14.59
CA TYR A 29 12.84 -6.80 15.04
C TYR A 29 12.03 -6.16 16.17
N LEU A 30 10.73 -5.98 15.97
CA LEU A 30 9.85 -5.37 16.97
C LEU A 30 9.81 -6.20 18.27
N SER A 31 9.83 -7.54 18.14
CA SER A 31 9.86 -8.43 19.29
C SER A 31 11.20 -8.36 20.06
N GLU A 32 12.30 -8.12 19.36
CA GLU A 32 13.62 -7.98 19.97
C GLU A 32 13.78 -6.62 20.69
N HIS A 33 13.30 -5.54 20.05
CA HIS A 33 13.52 -4.16 20.51
C HIS A 33 12.39 -3.59 21.39
N THR A 34 11.41 -4.40 21.76
CA THR A 34 10.31 -4.00 22.64
C THR A 34 10.04 -5.03 23.73
N PRO A 35 9.31 -4.68 24.80
CA PRO A 35 8.88 -5.65 25.81
C PRO A 35 7.73 -6.55 25.34
N PHE A 36 7.34 -6.50 24.07
CA PHE A 36 6.23 -7.26 23.49
C PHE A 36 6.74 -8.28 22.47
N ARG A 37 5.94 -9.32 22.22
CA ARG A 37 6.13 -10.26 21.11
C ARG A 37 5.14 -9.92 20.00
N PHE A 38 5.65 -9.52 18.84
CA PHE A 38 4.83 -9.21 17.68
C PHE A 38 4.62 -10.45 16.81
N GLU A 39 3.36 -10.72 16.46
CA GLU A 39 2.98 -11.83 15.59
C GLU A 39 2.26 -11.31 14.34
N LEU A 40 2.76 -11.72 13.17
CA LEU A 40 2.14 -11.37 11.89
C LEU A 40 0.80 -12.09 11.70
N LYS A 41 -0.22 -11.33 11.33
CA LYS A 41 -1.53 -11.86 10.92
C LYS A 41 -1.79 -11.47 9.46
N LEU A 42 -1.75 -12.46 8.59
CA LEU A 42 -2.07 -12.26 7.17
C LEU A 42 -3.59 -12.22 6.98
N SER A 43 -4.07 -11.20 6.31
CA SER A 43 -5.47 -11.10 5.90
C SER A 43 -5.70 -11.75 4.52
N ARG A 44 -6.93 -12.19 4.27
CA ARG A 44 -7.34 -12.80 2.98
C ARG A 44 -7.62 -11.74 1.90
N SER A 45 -8.01 -10.53 2.33
CA SER A 45 -8.33 -9.40 1.45
C SER A 45 -8.09 -8.08 2.19
N TYR A 46 -8.19 -6.96 1.47
CA TYR A 46 -8.13 -5.62 2.05
C TYR A 46 -9.26 -5.40 3.07
N ALA A 47 -10.49 -5.78 2.73
CA ALA A 47 -11.64 -5.71 3.65
C ALA A 47 -11.45 -6.61 4.89
N ASP A 48 -10.84 -7.79 4.72
CA ASP A 48 -10.53 -8.69 5.83
C ASP A 48 -9.52 -8.07 6.80
N ALA A 49 -8.52 -7.33 6.31
CA ALA A 49 -7.56 -6.61 7.16
C ALA A 49 -8.27 -5.55 8.04
N ILE A 50 -9.20 -4.78 7.47
CA ILE A 50 -10.00 -3.80 8.19
C ILE A 50 -10.87 -4.51 9.24
N ARG A 51 -11.56 -5.59 8.85
CA ARG A 51 -12.39 -6.40 9.75
C ARG A 51 -11.59 -6.95 10.93
N MET A 52 -10.41 -7.54 10.68
CA MET A 52 -9.55 -8.08 11.74
C MET A 52 -9.12 -7.00 12.75
N LEU A 53 -8.81 -5.79 12.25
CA LEU A 53 -8.46 -4.65 13.09
C LEU A 53 -9.68 -4.17 13.90
N ARG A 54 -10.86 -4.05 13.27
CA ARG A 54 -12.12 -3.67 13.93
C ARG A 54 -12.49 -4.62 15.05
N GLU A 55 -12.39 -5.94 14.80
CA GLU A 55 -12.77 -7.00 15.75
C GLU A 55 -11.69 -7.26 16.82
N GLY A 56 -10.55 -6.56 16.78
CA GLY A 56 -9.46 -6.74 17.74
C GLY A 56 -8.63 -8.01 17.55
N GLN A 57 -8.78 -8.70 16.41
CA GLN A 57 -7.91 -9.81 16.03
C GLN A 57 -6.48 -9.33 15.76
N THR A 58 -6.33 -8.05 15.37
CA THR A 58 -5.07 -7.33 15.31
C THR A 58 -5.19 -6.02 16.09
N GLN A 59 -4.13 -5.60 16.78
CA GLN A 59 -4.05 -4.33 17.50
C GLN A 59 -3.35 -3.25 16.68
N VAL A 60 -2.50 -3.69 15.77
CA VAL A 60 -1.68 -2.87 14.88
C VAL A 60 -1.91 -3.34 13.44
N ALA A 61 -1.87 -2.45 12.47
CA ALA A 61 -1.91 -2.84 11.06
C ALA A 61 -1.13 -1.88 10.16
N SER A 62 -0.52 -2.42 9.09
CA SER A 62 -0.07 -1.65 7.94
C SER A 62 -1.19 -1.63 6.90
N LEU A 63 -1.79 -0.46 6.71
CA LEU A 63 -2.90 -0.24 5.79
C LEU A 63 -2.43 0.56 4.57
N GLY A 64 -3.21 0.54 3.48
CA GLY A 64 -3.13 1.56 2.43
C GLY A 64 -3.91 2.80 2.85
N ASP A 65 -3.78 3.90 2.11
CA ASP A 65 -4.40 5.16 2.53
C ASP A 65 -5.94 5.11 2.41
N VAL A 66 -6.47 4.41 1.40
CA VAL A 66 -7.92 4.16 1.28
C VAL A 66 -8.41 3.30 2.44
N THR A 67 -7.76 2.16 2.72
CA THR A 67 -8.15 1.30 3.84
C THR A 67 -7.97 1.97 5.19
N PHE A 68 -6.99 2.87 5.33
CA PHE A 68 -6.87 3.74 6.50
C PHE A 68 -8.07 4.69 6.62
N ALA A 69 -8.45 5.36 5.53
CA ALA A 69 -9.59 6.28 5.54
C ALA A 69 -10.91 5.55 5.86
N GLU A 70 -11.12 4.36 5.31
CA GLU A 70 -12.26 3.51 5.62
C GLU A 70 -12.28 3.11 7.11
N ALA A 71 -11.19 2.57 7.63
CA ALA A 71 -11.08 2.18 9.04
C ALA A 71 -11.21 3.38 9.99
N PHE A 72 -10.66 4.53 9.62
CA PHE A 72 -10.77 5.76 10.40
C PHE A 72 -12.22 6.25 10.49
N ARG A 73 -12.96 6.23 9.39
CA ARG A 73 -14.38 6.62 9.35
C ARG A 73 -15.28 5.64 10.09
N GLU A 74 -14.98 4.34 10.00
CA GLU A 74 -15.83 3.29 10.55
C GLU A 74 -15.66 3.15 12.08
N PHE A 75 -14.42 3.16 12.60
CA PHE A 75 -14.14 2.88 14.02
C PHE A 75 -12.96 3.63 14.63
N GLY A 76 -12.38 4.60 13.94
CA GLY A 76 -11.45 5.57 14.55
C GLY A 76 -10.06 5.01 14.85
N VAL A 77 -9.33 4.49 13.87
CA VAL A 77 -7.91 4.09 14.02
C VAL A 77 -6.98 5.30 14.10
N ILE A 78 -5.82 5.11 14.73
CA ILE A 78 -4.81 6.16 14.95
C ILE A 78 -3.57 5.84 14.10
N PRO A 79 -3.17 6.70 13.14
CA PRO A 79 -1.91 6.54 12.43
C PRO A 79 -0.74 6.89 13.36
N LEU A 80 0.29 6.05 13.41
CA LEU A 80 1.46 6.26 14.27
C LEU A 80 2.66 6.73 13.49
N VAL A 81 3.05 5.93 12.50
CA VAL A 81 4.24 6.15 11.69
C VAL A 81 3.96 5.77 10.25
N LYS A 82 4.77 6.31 9.35
CA LYS A 82 4.76 6.00 7.92
C LYS A 82 6.19 5.84 7.42
N PRO A 83 6.43 4.93 6.45
CA PRO A 83 7.76 4.66 5.94
C PRO A 83 8.28 5.80 5.08
N LEU A 84 9.59 5.91 5.00
CA LEU A 84 10.31 6.78 4.10
C LEU A 84 10.69 6.03 2.82
N ASN A 85 10.67 6.71 1.68
CA ASN A 85 11.18 6.19 0.42
C ASN A 85 12.73 6.21 0.38
N ASN A 86 13.34 5.79 -0.73
CA ASN A 86 14.78 5.76 -0.89
C ASN A 86 15.46 7.13 -0.92
N LEU A 87 14.68 8.22 -1.06
CA LEU A 87 15.14 9.61 -0.98
C LEU A 87 15.01 10.19 0.43
N GLY A 88 14.42 9.45 1.37
CA GLY A 88 14.14 9.92 2.73
C GLY A 88 12.85 10.74 2.84
N GLU A 89 11.96 10.63 1.87
CA GLU A 89 10.68 11.34 1.83
C GLU A 89 9.52 10.41 2.20
N ALA A 90 8.47 10.95 2.82
CA ALA A 90 7.30 10.19 3.24
C ALA A 90 6.23 10.14 2.13
N PHE A 91 6.63 9.77 0.91
CA PHE A 91 5.79 9.66 -0.26
C PHE A 91 6.11 8.43 -1.10
N TYR A 92 5.11 7.97 -1.86
CA TYR A 92 5.24 6.92 -2.87
C TYR A 92 4.46 7.30 -4.13
N GLN A 93 4.45 6.43 -5.15
CA GLN A 93 3.80 6.67 -6.43
C GLN A 93 2.90 5.51 -6.84
N SER A 94 1.89 5.81 -7.63
CA SER A 94 1.18 4.85 -8.49
C SER A 94 1.86 4.85 -9.86
N ILE A 95 2.11 3.68 -10.40
CA ILE A 95 2.74 3.52 -11.71
C ILE A 95 1.77 2.84 -12.66
N ILE A 96 1.48 3.46 -13.79
CA ILE A 96 0.82 2.78 -14.91
C ILE A 96 1.88 2.03 -15.69
N ILE A 97 1.70 0.73 -15.84
CA ILE A 97 2.63 -0.20 -16.47
C ILE A 97 2.05 -0.79 -17.74
N VAL A 98 2.92 -1.00 -18.71
CA VAL A 98 2.68 -1.76 -19.95
C VAL A 98 3.82 -2.75 -20.17
N ARG A 99 3.65 -3.71 -21.08
CA ARG A 99 4.78 -4.54 -21.51
C ARG A 99 5.83 -3.70 -22.23
N GLN A 100 7.08 -4.11 -22.16
CA GLN A 100 8.21 -3.44 -22.82
C GLN A 100 8.02 -3.30 -24.33
N ASP A 101 7.41 -4.30 -24.97
CA ASP A 101 7.13 -4.37 -26.41
C ASP A 101 5.73 -3.85 -26.78
N SER A 102 5.01 -3.23 -25.86
CA SER A 102 3.68 -2.70 -26.10
C SER A 102 3.69 -1.53 -27.08
N PRO A 103 2.73 -1.45 -28.03
CA PRO A 103 2.55 -0.31 -28.91
C PRO A 103 2.04 0.94 -28.17
N ILE A 104 1.47 0.80 -26.97
CA ILE A 104 0.94 1.90 -26.15
C ILE A 104 2.12 2.76 -25.67
N GLN A 105 2.23 4.01 -26.18
CA GLN A 105 3.32 4.94 -25.85
C GLN A 105 2.86 6.10 -24.97
N THR A 106 1.60 6.47 -25.06
CA THR A 106 0.98 7.59 -24.34
C THR A 106 -0.23 7.12 -23.54
N LEU A 107 -0.74 7.97 -22.65
CA LEU A 107 -1.99 7.67 -21.93
C LEU A 107 -3.19 7.59 -22.86
N GLU A 108 -3.22 8.40 -23.92
CA GLU A 108 -4.30 8.39 -24.92
C GLU A 108 -4.41 7.05 -25.63
N ASP A 109 -3.27 6.35 -25.82
CA ASP A 109 -3.26 5.03 -26.45
C ASP A 109 -3.92 3.94 -25.57
N LEU A 110 -4.28 4.26 -24.31
CA LEU A 110 -5.04 3.34 -23.46
C LEU A 110 -6.49 3.17 -23.92
N LYS A 111 -7.03 4.15 -24.67
CA LYS A 111 -8.40 4.07 -25.19
C LYS A 111 -8.54 2.88 -26.14
N GLY A 112 -9.62 2.13 -25.95
CA GLY A 112 -9.87 0.89 -26.72
C GLY A 112 -8.98 -0.29 -26.32
N HIS A 113 -8.24 -0.21 -25.21
CA HIS A 113 -7.41 -1.30 -24.70
C HIS A 113 -7.90 -1.79 -23.32
N THR A 114 -7.53 -3.01 -22.98
CA THR A 114 -7.85 -3.63 -21.68
C THR A 114 -6.94 -3.11 -20.57
N PHE A 115 -7.48 -2.93 -19.38
CA PHE A 115 -6.76 -2.39 -18.24
C PHE A 115 -6.99 -3.19 -16.93
N ALA A 116 -5.95 -3.47 -16.17
CA ALA A 116 -6.08 -4.03 -14.83
C ALA A 116 -5.80 -2.99 -13.75
N PHE A 117 -6.79 -2.71 -12.93
CA PHE A 117 -6.61 -2.00 -11.67
C PHE A 117 -6.24 -2.99 -10.55
N GLY A 118 -5.65 -2.49 -9.47
CA GLY A 118 -5.50 -3.26 -8.24
C GLY A 118 -6.84 -3.45 -7.51
N ASN A 119 -6.76 -3.98 -6.28
CA ASN A 119 -7.94 -4.16 -5.44
C ASN A 119 -8.76 -2.86 -5.33
N ILE A 120 -10.08 -2.96 -5.26
CA ILE A 120 -10.99 -1.81 -5.19
C ILE A 120 -10.67 -0.86 -4.01
N HIS A 121 -10.16 -1.40 -2.91
CA HIS A 121 -9.70 -0.62 -1.74
C HIS A 121 -8.24 -0.15 -1.84
N SER A 122 -7.58 -0.33 -3.00
CA SER A 122 -6.19 0.08 -3.18
C SER A 122 -6.09 1.55 -3.59
N THR A 123 -5.25 2.31 -2.91
CA THR A 123 -4.93 3.70 -3.25
C THR A 123 -4.22 3.78 -4.59
N SER A 124 -3.01 3.22 -4.69
CA SER A 124 -2.17 3.32 -5.89
C SER A 124 -2.56 2.35 -7.01
N GLY A 125 -3.28 1.27 -6.69
CA GLY A 125 -3.74 0.34 -7.70
C GLY A 125 -5.12 0.68 -8.28
N ASN A 126 -5.92 1.49 -7.58
CA ASN A 126 -7.30 1.75 -7.99
C ASN A 126 -7.69 3.24 -7.90
N LEU A 127 -7.79 3.83 -6.71
CA LEU A 127 -8.30 5.20 -6.54
C LEU A 127 -7.51 6.22 -7.37
N ILE A 128 -6.22 6.30 -7.13
CA ILE A 128 -5.34 7.30 -7.76
C ILE A 128 -5.28 7.14 -9.30
N PRO A 129 -5.01 5.95 -9.87
CA PRO A 129 -4.95 5.82 -11.32
C PRO A 129 -6.29 6.09 -12.00
N ARG A 130 -7.43 5.70 -11.41
CA ARG A 130 -8.76 6.05 -11.96
C ARG A 130 -8.97 7.55 -12.02
N HIS A 131 -8.73 8.25 -10.91
CA HIS A 131 -8.85 9.70 -10.83
C HIS A 131 -7.90 10.40 -11.81
N TYR A 132 -6.67 9.92 -11.92
CA TYR A 132 -5.65 10.48 -12.81
C TYR A 132 -6.04 10.34 -14.28
N LEU A 133 -6.53 9.18 -14.72
CA LEU A 133 -7.03 8.95 -16.08
C LEU A 133 -8.24 9.84 -16.36
N PHE A 134 -9.20 9.87 -15.45
CA PHE A 134 -10.40 10.71 -15.59
C PHE A 134 -10.07 12.19 -15.75
N ARG A 135 -9.13 12.72 -14.96
CA ARG A 135 -8.66 14.11 -15.05
C ARG A 135 -7.97 14.43 -16.39
N ARG A 136 -7.58 13.43 -17.14
CA ARG A 136 -7.00 13.54 -18.50
C ARG A 136 -7.98 13.21 -19.62
N GLY A 137 -9.27 13.12 -19.29
CA GLY A 137 -10.30 12.82 -20.29
C GLY A 137 -10.32 11.35 -20.74
N ILE A 138 -9.80 10.45 -19.92
CA ILE A 138 -9.85 9.01 -20.15
C ILE A 138 -10.75 8.40 -19.08
N SER A 139 -12.00 8.14 -19.43
CA SER A 139 -12.96 7.48 -18.57
C SER A 139 -12.84 5.95 -18.68
N LEU A 140 -13.49 5.23 -17.76
CA LEU A 140 -13.56 3.76 -17.86
C LEU A 140 -14.31 3.27 -19.10
N PHE A 141 -15.21 4.08 -19.65
CA PHE A 141 -15.95 3.77 -20.88
C PHE A 141 -15.09 3.92 -22.16
N ASP A 142 -13.94 4.60 -22.06
CA ASP A 142 -12.99 4.70 -23.18
C ASP A 142 -12.08 3.46 -23.27
N LEU A 143 -12.03 2.63 -22.23
CA LEU A 143 -11.30 1.38 -22.23
C LEU A 143 -12.11 0.28 -22.93
N GLU A 144 -11.46 -0.67 -23.59
CA GLU A 144 -12.12 -1.86 -24.14
C GLU A 144 -12.81 -2.65 -23.02
N SER A 145 -12.08 -2.90 -21.94
CA SER A 145 -12.60 -3.47 -20.69
C SER A 145 -11.60 -3.20 -19.55
N PHE A 146 -12.07 -3.36 -18.32
CA PHE A 146 -11.19 -3.31 -17.15
C PHE A 146 -11.61 -4.34 -16.13
N GLU A 147 -10.63 -4.73 -15.28
CA GLU A 147 -10.86 -5.61 -14.15
C GLU A 147 -10.09 -5.11 -12.91
N ASN A 148 -10.57 -5.47 -11.72
CA ASN A 148 -9.83 -5.27 -10.48
C ASN A 148 -9.22 -6.60 -10.03
N LEU A 149 -7.91 -6.61 -9.81
CA LEU A 149 -7.17 -7.76 -9.32
C LEU A 149 -6.77 -7.60 -7.86
N ASP A 150 -6.81 -8.67 -7.08
CA ASP A 150 -6.67 -8.61 -5.62
C ASP A 150 -5.33 -8.05 -5.12
N THR A 151 -4.24 -8.26 -5.88
CA THR A 151 -2.88 -7.90 -5.46
C THR A 151 -2.09 -7.26 -6.60
N HIS A 152 -1.12 -6.41 -6.27
CA HIS A 152 -0.29 -5.73 -7.27
C HIS A 152 0.52 -6.72 -8.14
N ASP A 153 0.99 -7.83 -7.58
CA ASP A 153 1.72 -8.84 -8.35
C ASP A 153 0.82 -9.58 -9.35
N LYS A 154 -0.50 -9.71 -9.08
CA LYS A 154 -1.46 -10.23 -10.06
C LYS A 154 -1.61 -9.26 -11.24
N VAL A 155 -1.67 -7.95 -10.99
CA VAL A 155 -1.70 -6.93 -12.04
C VAL A 155 -0.46 -7.01 -12.93
N VAL A 156 0.73 -7.01 -12.32
CA VAL A 156 1.99 -7.16 -13.05
C VAL A 156 1.99 -8.41 -13.92
N LYS A 157 1.59 -9.55 -13.35
CA LYS A 157 1.56 -10.83 -14.08
C LYS A 157 0.55 -10.83 -15.22
N ALA A 158 -0.61 -10.15 -15.04
CA ALA A 158 -1.61 -10.01 -16.10
C ALA A 158 -1.05 -9.22 -17.29
N VAL A 159 -0.38 -8.09 -17.02
CA VAL A 159 0.30 -7.27 -18.05
C VAL A 159 1.40 -8.06 -18.74
N LEU A 160 2.34 -8.69 -17.99
CA LEU A 160 3.45 -9.44 -18.57
C LEU A 160 3.00 -10.62 -19.44
N LYS A 161 1.88 -11.28 -19.06
CA LYS A 161 1.30 -12.39 -19.83
C LYS A 161 0.43 -11.91 -21.01
N GLY A 162 0.27 -10.60 -21.20
CA GLY A 162 -0.59 -10.04 -22.24
C GLY A 162 -2.09 -10.33 -22.05
N LYS A 163 -2.52 -10.64 -20.82
CA LYS A 163 -3.94 -10.82 -20.52
C LYS A 163 -4.69 -9.48 -20.53
N VAL A 164 -3.98 -8.41 -20.14
CA VAL A 164 -4.41 -7.02 -20.26
C VAL A 164 -3.29 -6.20 -20.89
N ALA A 165 -3.64 -5.11 -21.58
CA ALA A 165 -2.69 -4.26 -22.27
C ALA A 165 -1.88 -3.37 -21.30
N ALA A 166 -2.52 -2.91 -20.23
CA ALA A 166 -1.92 -2.03 -19.23
C ALA A 166 -2.48 -2.32 -17.84
N GLY A 167 -1.84 -1.76 -16.81
CA GLY A 167 -2.35 -1.86 -15.44
C GLY A 167 -1.72 -0.82 -14.52
N ALA A 168 -2.28 -0.69 -13.31
CA ALA A 168 -1.78 0.24 -12.30
C ALA A 168 -1.32 -0.49 -11.04
N VAL A 169 -0.13 -0.15 -10.56
CA VAL A 169 0.49 -0.78 -9.39
C VAL A 169 1.22 0.24 -8.53
N LYS A 170 1.55 -0.17 -7.30
CA LYS A 170 2.44 0.58 -6.41
C LYS A 170 3.87 0.60 -6.97
N ASP A 171 4.57 1.71 -6.79
CA ASP A 171 5.93 1.94 -7.28
C ASP A 171 6.94 0.87 -6.86
N VAL A 172 6.97 0.49 -5.57
CA VAL A 172 7.89 -0.57 -5.08
C VAL A 172 7.67 -1.91 -5.79
N VAL A 173 6.43 -2.19 -6.24
CA VAL A 173 6.13 -3.39 -7.03
C VAL A 173 6.58 -3.19 -8.48
N ALA A 174 6.28 -2.04 -9.09
CA ALA A 174 6.71 -1.73 -10.45
C ALA A 174 8.24 -1.83 -10.61
N TYR A 175 9.00 -1.25 -9.67
CA TYR A 175 10.46 -1.28 -9.68
C TYR A 175 11.04 -2.69 -9.58
N GLN A 176 10.40 -3.62 -8.85
CA GLN A 176 10.84 -5.02 -8.79
C GLN A 176 10.80 -5.72 -10.15
N TYR A 177 9.90 -5.28 -11.03
CA TYR A 177 9.69 -5.89 -12.35
C TYR A 177 10.18 -5.03 -13.53
N GLN A 178 10.77 -3.86 -13.28
CA GLN A 178 11.21 -2.91 -14.31
C GLN A 178 12.10 -3.55 -15.37
N PHE A 179 13.02 -4.43 -14.96
CA PHE A 179 13.94 -5.12 -15.87
C PHE A 179 13.45 -6.52 -16.31
N HIS A 180 12.17 -6.83 -16.04
CA HIS A 180 11.56 -8.12 -16.35
C HIS A 180 10.48 -8.00 -17.44
N GLY A 181 10.65 -7.05 -18.37
CA GLY A 181 9.75 -6.88 -19.51
C GLY A 181 8.61 -5.87 -19.29
N LEU A 182 8.70 -5.03 -18.27
CA LEU A 182 7.78 -3.90 -18.04
C LEU A 182 8.40 -2.57 -18.49
N ARG A 183 7.54 -1.68 -18.97
CA ARG A 183 7.80 -0.26 -19.17
C ARG A 183 6.78 0.58 -18.38
N PHE A 184 7.24 1.66 -17.81
CA PHE A 184 6.39 2.62 -17.09
C PHE A 184 5.81 3.62 -18.08
N LEU A 185 4.48 3.69 -18.15
CA LEU A 185 3.77 4.61 -19.01
C LEU A 185 3.55 5.96 -18.30
N ALA A 186 3.25 5.93 -17.01
CA ALA A 186 3.07 7.13 -16.19
C ALA A 186 3.42 6.86 -14.73
N ASN A 187 4.03 7.89 -14.10
CA ASN A 187 4.27 7.96 -12.66
C ASN A 187 3.31 8.99 -12.07
N ILE A 188 2.53 8.58 -11.08
CA ILE A 188 1.46 9.39 -10.49
C ILE A 188 1.76 9.59 -9.00
N GLY A 189 1.95 10.82 -8.58
CA GLY A 189 2.25 11.17 -7.20
C GLY A 189 2.67 12.62 -7.06
N PRO A 190 3.13 13.06 -5.87
CA PRO A 190 3.38 12.24 -4.68
C PRO A 190 2.09 11.80 -3.98
N ILE A 191 2.10 10.58 -3.43
CA ILE A 191 1.04 10.02 -2.57
C ILE A 191 1.63 9.89 -1.17
N PRO A 192 0.94 10.27 -0.08
CA PRO A 192 1.43 10.08 1.28
C PRO A 192 1.82 8.62 1.54
N SER A 193 2.92 8.36 2.23
CA SER A 193 3.32 6.99 2.56
C SER A 193 2.28 6.31 3.46
N VAL A 194 2.02 5.05 3.19
CA VAL A 194 1.03 4.23 3.91
C VAL A 194 1.23 4.21 5.42
N PRO A 195 0.16 4.36 6.23
CA PRO A 195 0.32 4.40 7.67
C PRO A 195 0.46 3.00 8.27
N ILE A 196 1.28 2.90 9.34
CA ILE A 196 1.11 1.89 10.37
C ILE A 196 0.17 2.49 11.40
N VAL A 197 -0.95 1.83 11.61
CA VAL A 197 -2.03 2.30 12.48
C VAL A 197 -2.22 1.40 13.69
N VAL A 198 -2.81 1.95 14.74
CA VAL A 198 -3.26 1.19 15.91
C VAL A 198 -4.76 1.41 16.13
N ARG A 199 -5.41 0.46 16.79
CA ARG A 199 -6.76 0.67 17.33
C ARG A 199 -6.72 1.74 18.41
N HIS A 200 -7.84 2.46 18.57
CA HIS A 200 -7.99 3.51 19.59
C HIS A 200 -7.85 2.98 21.03
N ASP A 201 -8.14 1.69 21.26
CA ASP A 201 -8.06 1.01 22.56
C ASP A 201 -6.75 0.22 22.76
N THR A 202 -5.79 0.34 21.83
CA THR A 202 -4.47 -0.28 21.99
C THR A 202 -3.76 0.30 23.22
N PRO A 203 -3.22 -0.54 24.13
CA PRO A 203 -2.59 -0.05 25.34
C PRO A 203 -1.48 0.95 25.05
N PRO A 204 -1.41 2.09 25.78
CA PRO A 204 -0.39 3.13 25.55
C PRO A 204 1.05 2.61 25.54
N ALA A 205 1.35 1.62 26.37
CA ALA A 205 2.67 0.99 26.40
C ALA A 205 3.04 0.29 25.08
N VAL A 206 2.07 -0.33 24.41
CA VAL A 206 2.28 -0.94 23.07
C VAL A 206 2.49 0.14 22.02
N VAL A 207 1.66 1.19 22.06
CA VAL A 207 1.74 2.34 21.13
C VAL A 207 3.12 3.00 21.21
N GLU A 208 3.59 3.30 22.42
CA GLU A 208 4.87 3.96 22.63
C GLU A 208 6.06 3.07 22.26
N ALA A 209 6.01 1.79 22.63
CA ALA A 209 7.07 0.84 22.27
C ALA A 209 7.18 0.67 20.76
N LEU A 210 6.05 0.52 20.06
CA LEU A 210 6.00 0.40 18.60
C LEU A 210 6.54 1.67 17.92
N ARG A 211 6.07 2.85 18.34
CA ARG A 211 6.51 4.15 17.83
C ARG A 211 8.01 4.32 17.99
N THR A 212 8.52 4.13 19.20
CA THR A 212 9.93 4.29 19.53
C THR A 212 10.80 3.33 18.71
N ALA A 213 10.43 2.04 18.61
CA ALA A 213 11.19 1.05 17.87
C ALA A 213 11.26 1.38 16.36
N LEU A 214 10.15 1.78 15.75
CA LEU A 214 10.12 2.11 14.32
C LEU A 214 10.83 3.44 14.00
N LEU A 215 10.65 4.47 14.83
CA LEU A 215 11.34 5.75 14.63
C LEU A 215 12.85 5.67 14.90
N ALA A 216 13.31 4.69 15.69
CA ALA A 216 14.73 4.43 15.92
C ALA A 216 15.46 3.87 14.68
N ILE A 217 14.74 3.37 13.68
CA ILE A 217 15.33 2.83 12.46
C ILE A 217 15.95 3.96 11.65
N ASN A 218 17.26 3.86 11.46
CA ASN A 218 18.05 4.85 10.75
C ASN A 218 18.78 4.20 9.57
N ARG A 219 18.39 4.57 8.35
CA ARG A 219 19.02 4.10 7.11
C ARG A 219 20.54 4.30 7.06
N LYS A 220 21.07 5.25 7.82
CA LYS A 220 22.50 5.57 7.81
C LYS A 220 23.35 4.62 8.67
N SER A 221 22.74 3.86 9.58
CA SER A 221 23.45 2.87 10.38
C SER A 221 23.73 1.61 9.56
N PRO A 222 25.00 1.16 9.41
CA PRO A 222 25.34 -0.06 8.70
C PRO A 222 24.67 -1.31 9.30
N GLU A 223 24.54 -1.38 10.62
CA GLU A 223 23.91 -2.49 11.33
C GLU A 223 22.41 -2.57 10.96
N GLN A 224 21.70 -1.44 11.05
CA GLN A 224 20.29 -1.37 10.72
C GLN A 224 20.01 -1.60 9.22
N ILE A 225 20.89 -1.13 8.33
CA ILE A 225 20.79 -1.45 6.89
C ILE A 225 20.87 -2.95 6.68
N LYS A 226 21.79 -3.63 7.39
CA LYS A 226 21.93 -5.08 7.31
C LYS A 226 20.68 -5.79 7.85
N GLU A 227 20.15 -5.33 8.97
CA GLU A 227 18.95 -5.85 9.61
C GLU A 227 17.71 -5.71 8.70
N MET A 228 17.51 -4.54 8.11
CA MET A 228 16.39 -4.26 7.23
C MET A 228 16.47 -4.94 5.85
N ARG A 229 17.57 -5.61 5.52
CA ARG A 229 17.77 -6.18 4.17
C ARG A 229 16.69 -7.18 3.75
N GLY A 230 16.13 -7.93 4.71
CA GLY A 230 15.05 -8.90 4.48
C GLY A 230 13.63 -8.32 4.53
N TRP A 231 13.49 -7.03 4.90
CA TRP A 231 12.19 -6.41 5.08
C TRP A 231 11.50 -6.10 3.74
N ASP A 232 10.21 -5.85 3.81
CA ASP A 232 9.47 -5.32 2.66
C ASP A 232 10.18 -4.08 2.10
N PRO A 233 10.33 -3.95 0.77
CA PRO A 233 11.03 -2.82 0.16
C PRO A 233 10.53 -1.43 0.60
N GLU A 234 9.26 -1.33 0.96
CA GLU A 234 8.65 -0.10 1.46
C GLU A 234 9.17 0.30 2.85
N PHE A 235 9.60 -0.66 3.67
CA PHE A 235 9.98 -0.42 5.07
C PHE A 235 11.50 -0.38 5.32
N ARG A 236 12.32 -0.42 4.27
CA ARG A 236 13.80 -0.48 4.39
C ARG A 236 14.50 0.86 4.57
N ASN A 237 13.78 1.97 4.57
CA ASN A 237 14.40 3.30 4.52
C ASN A 237 14.15 4.13 5.78
N GLY A 238 13.61 3.52 6.83
CA GLY A 238 13.23 4.21 8.07
C GLY A 238 11.80 4.72 8.04
N PHE A 239 11.43 5.39 9.12
CA PHE A 239 10.06 5.85 9.37
C PHE A 239 10.07 7.30 9.87
N THR A 240 8.92 7.96 9.69
CA THR A 240 8.59 9.25 10.32
C THR A 240 7.20 9.15 10.94
N GLU A 241 6.87 10.09 11.82
CA GLU A 241 5.53 10.16 12.40
C GLU A 241 4.46 10.33 11.33
N ALA A 242 3.28 9.76 11.58
CA ALA A 242 2.10 9.90 10.74
C ALA A 242 0.97 10.59 11.53
N GLN A 243 0.25 11.46 10.84
CA GLN A 243 -0.92 12.16 11.36
C GLN A 243 -2.09 12.00 10.38
N THR A 244 -3.32 12.05 10.87
CA THR A 244 -4.52 11.97 10.02
C THR A 244 -4.54 13.04 8.94
N SER A 245 -4.03 14.24 9.24
CA SER A 245 -3.92 15.36 8.30
C SER A 245 -3.02 15.07 7.08
N ASP A 246 -2.09 14.13 7.18
CA ASP A 246 -1.22 13.72 6.05
C ASP A 246 -2.04 13.12 4.91
N TYR A 247 -3.18 12.51 5.22
CA TYR A 247 -4.04 11.76 4.30
C TYR A 247 -5.25 12.56 3.82
N ARG A 248 -5.29 13.88 4.08
CA ARG A 248 -6.42 14.74 3.72
C ARG A 248 -6.82 14.62 2.26
N ILE A 249 -5.85 14.59 1.34
CA ILE A 249 -6.13 14.46 -0.09
C ILE A 249 -6.88 13.17 -0.44
N ILE A 250 -6.64 12.09 0.28
CA ILE A 250 -7.33 10.80 0.07
C ILE A 250 -8.78 10.91 0.56
N PHE A 251 -8.99 11.51 1.74
CA PHE A 251 -10.35 11.76 2.24
C PHE A 251 -11.16 12.64 1.26
N GLU A 252 -10.58 13.73 0.75
CA GLU A 252 -11.20 14.63 -0.22
C GLU A 252 -11.53 13.92 -1.53
N MET A 253 -10.65 13.04 -2.03
CA MET A 253 -10.91 12.23 -3.22
C MET A 253 -12.07 11.26 -3.00
N LEU A 254 -12.13 10.58 -1.86
CA LEU A 254 -13.23 9.66 -1.54
C LEU A 254 -14.55 10.41 -1.42
N ASP A 255 -14.58 11.57 -0.76
CA ASP A 255 -15.78 12.41 -0.66
C ASP A 255 -16.28 12.88 -2.04
N SER A 256 -15.37 13.26 -2.93
CA SER A 256 -15.72 13.69 -4.29
C SER A 256 -16.36 12.57 -5.14
N ILE A 257 -16.00 11.32 -4.86
CA ILE A 257 -16.60 10.15 -5.50
C ILE A 257 -18.02 9.93 -4.97
N ASP A 258 -18.21 10.02 -3.65
CA ASP A 258 -19.51 9.84 -3.00
C ASP A 258 -20.51 10.95 -3.41
N GLU A 259 -20.03 12.19 -3.61
CA GLU A 259 -20.89 13.36 -3.87
C GLU A 259 -21.33 13.58 -5.31
N GLY A 260 -20.72 12.97 -6.32
CA GLY A 260 -21.13 13.32 -7.67
C GLY A 260 -20.46 12.71 -8.88
N CYS A 261 -19.45 11.91 -8.72
CA CYS A 261 -18.77 11.30 -9.87
C CYS A 261 -19.50 10.06 -10.42
N GLY A 262 -20.32 9.40 -9.58
CA GLY A 262 -21.14 8.23 -9.96
C GLY A 262 -20.38 7.20 -10.80
N ALA A 263 -21.08 6.50 -11.69
CA ALA A 263 -20.52 5.46 -12.56
C ALA A 263 -19.44 5.95 -13.56
N ARG A 264 -19.15 7.24 -13.64
CA ARG A 264 -18.11 7.77 -14.54
C ARG A 264 -16.70 7.75 -13.95
N CYS A 265 -16.58 7.62 -12.63
CA CYS A 265 -15.30 7.54 -11.92
C CYS A 265 -15.02 6.16 -11.29
N HIS A 266 -16.01 5.26 -11.34
CA HIS A 266 -15.93 3.91 -10.81
C HIS A 266 -15.83 2.87 -11.91
#